data_3504d9e07ffa2557e61a5e5c969efe8c
#
_entry.id   3504d9e07ffa2557e61a5e5c969efe8c
#
_cell.length_a   1.000
_cell.length_b   1.000
_cell.length_c   1.000
_cell.angle_alpha   90.00
_cell.angle_beta   90.00
_cell.angle_gamma   90.00
#
_symmetry.space_group_name_H-M   'P 1'
#
loop_
_entity.id
_entity.type
_entity.pdbx_description
1 polymer ?
#
loop_
_entity_poly.entity_id
_entity_poly.type
_entity_poly.pdbx_seq_one_letter_code
_entity_poly.pdbx_strand_id
1 'polypeptide(L)'
;MTWPASGLTRLVAAIALCAGLTALLSMVGVDGAQSAGSHFLRVCADPDNMPFSNDKGEGFENKLADLIAAKLDAHLEYTWFSEATGYVPNTVGEDPCDVVMGYAQGSGLIEDTNPYYYTSYVLIYRQGDSALEGVDSLSDPRLKNKRIGLFARTPPASILAMNGLGANAKPFEINADESATKAAMAMIEEIASGELDAGLLWGPLGGYCAQRPAVPLKLVPLLKENAGPSTIYGITMGVRPNEPEWKHIINKLLAENVGAIDAILQGYNVPVLDESGHLIAAAAAER
;
A
#
# COMPACT_ATOMS: atom_id res chain seq x y z
N MET A 1 74.39 -57.72 -2.66
CA MET A 1 75.26 -57.97 -3.76
C MET A 1 75.11 -56.87 -4.79
N THR A 2 76.04 -56.01 -4.77
CA THR A 2 76.82 -55.38 -5.84
C THR A 2 76.12 -54.51 -6.86
N TRP A 3 76.43 -53.22 -6.75
CA TRP A 3 76.55 -52.23 -7.84
C TRP A 3 77.48 -52.67 -8.95
N PRO A 4 77.44 -52.01 -10.13
CA PRO A 4 78.03 -50.70 -10.40
C PRO A 4 77.24 -49.91 -11.48
N ALA A 5 77.19 -48.60 -11.37
CA ALA A 5 78.11 -47.53 -11.74
C ALA A 5 78.47 -47.47 -13.25
N SER A 6 78.25 -46.25 -13.75
CA SER A 6 78.99 -45.48 -14.73
C SER A 6 78.35 -45.19 -16.07
N GLY A 7 78.47 -43.93 -16.42
CA GLY A 7 78.32 -43.42 -17.75
C GLY A 7 78.07 -41.93 -17.85
N LEU A 8 79.00 -41.09 -17.31
CA LEU A 8 79.18 -39.70 -17.78
C LEU A 8 79.60 -39.75 -19.26
N THR A 9 79.06 -38.91 -20.09
CA THR A 9 79.86 -37.97 -20.92
C THR A 9 78.99 -37.31 -22.01
N ARG A 10 78.99 -35.98 -21.96
CA ARG A 10 79.11 -35.01 -23.04
C ARG A 10 78.02 -34.95 -24.12
N LEU A 11 77.38 -33.84 -24.33
CA LEU A 11 77.90 -32.80 -25.23
C LEU A 11 77.17 -31.49 -25.06
N VAL A 12 77.99 -30.51 -25.01
CA VAL A 12 77.73 -29.06 -25.00
C VAL A 12 77.23 -28.61 -26.37
N ALA A 13 76.49 -27.54 -26.37
CA ALA A 13 76.29 -26.55 -27.42
C ALA A 13 75.28 -26.84 -28.54
N ALA A 14 74.19 -26.17 -28.41
CA ALA A 14 73.65 -25.36 -29.52
C ALA A 14 72.93 -24.16 -28.88
N ILE A 15 73.67 -23.08 -28.67
CA ILE A 15 73.18 -21.71 -28.58
C ILE A 15 72.77 -21.35 -29.99
N ALA A 16 71.55 -21.01 -30.22
CA ALA A 16 71.17 -20.03 -31.24
C ALA A 16 69.68 -19.67 -31.08
N LEU A 17 69.45 -18.44 -30.74
CA LEU A 17 68.43 -17.55 -31.32
C LEU A 17 67.03 -18.13 -31.53
N CYS A 18 66.15 -17.87 -30.57
CA CYS A 18 64.84 -17.32 -30.88
C CYS A 18 64.52 -16.32 -29.83
N ALA A 19 65.04 -15.12 -30.01
CA ALA A 19 64.62 -13.93 -29.37
C ALA A 19 63.19 -13.61 -29.89
N GLY A 20 62.31 -13.24 -28.97
CA GLY A 20 61.20 -12.41 -29.34
C GLY A 20 59.93 -13.12 -29.73
N LEU A 21 59.27 -13.80 -28.78
CA LEU A 21 57.82 -13.84 -28.75
C LEU A 21 57.40 -13.47 -27.35
N THR A 22 57.50 -12.16 -27.09
CA THR A 22 56.77 -11.54 -25.96
C THR A 22 55.33 -11.86 -26.15
N ALA A 23 54.86 -12.87 -25.48
CA ALA A 23 53.45 -13.10 -25.23
C ALA A 23 52.88 -11.87 -24.51
N LEU A 24 52.27 -10.95 -25.27
CA LEU A 24 51.26 -10.08 -24.78
C LEU A 24 50.13 -11.00 -24.26
N LEU A 25 50.23 -11.46 -23.03
CA LEU A 25 49.06 -11.85 -22.26
C LEU A 25 48.26 -10.57 -22.11
N SER A 26 47.35 -10.33 -23.06
CA SER A 26 46.20 -9.49 -22.85
C SER A 26 45.56 -10.02 -21.57
N MET A 27 45.72 -9.29 -20.49
CA MET A 27 44.82 -9.38 -19.36
C MET A 27 43.44 -8.99 -19.92
N VAL A 28 42.71 -9.97 -20.39
CA VAL A 28 41.27 -9.90 -20.45
C VAL A 28 40.90 -9.76 -19.00
N GLY A 29 40.67 -8.52 -18.59
CA GLY A 29 39.95 -8.23 -17.38
C GLY A 29 38.67 -9.02 -17.53
N VAL A 30 38.56 -10.11 -16.80
CA VAL A 30 37.28 -10.68 -16.44
C VAL A 30 36.67 -9.58 -15.55
N ASP A 31 35.96 -8.62 -16.19
CA ASP A 31 34.94 -7.90 -15.48
C ASP A 31 34.10 -8.99 -14.85
N GLY A 32 34.34 -9.19 -13.57
CA GLY A 32 33.44 -9.96 -12.73
C GLY A 32 32.10 -9.30 -12.92
N ALA A 33 31.27 -9.85 -13.79
CA ALA A 33 29.85 -9.67 -13.71
C ALA A 33 29.54 -10.16 -12.31
N GLN A 34 29.53 -9.21 -11.37
CA GLN A 34 28.94 -9.37 -10.09
C GLN A 34 27.52 -9.79 -10.45
N SER A 35 27.23 -11.07 -10.28
CA SER A 35 25.88 -11.57 -10.28
C SER A 35 25.17 -10.68 -9.28
N ALA A 36 24.45 -9.68 -9.77
CA ALA A 36 23.51 -8.93 -8.96
C ALA A 36 22.58 -10.02 -8.45
N GLY A 37 22.78 -10.42 -7.20
CA GLY A 37 21.88 -11.33 -6.54
C GLY A 37 20.51 -10.70 -6.74
N SER A 38 19.59 -11.42 -7.36
CA SER A 38 18.25 -10.92 -7.59
C SER A 38 17.66 -10.57 -6.22
N HIS A 39 17.65 -9.27 -5.92
CA HIS A 39 16.99 -8.78 -4.72
C HIS A 39 15.49 -8.94 -4.93
N PHE A 40 14.81 -9.52 -3.97
CA PHE A 40 13.37 -9.65 -3.99
C PHE A 40 12.78 -8.68 -2.98
N LEU A 41 11.66 -8.06 -3.34
CA LEU A 41 10.77 -7.38 -2.43
C LEU A 41 9.51 -8.25 -2.30
N ARG A 42 9.34 -8.86 -1.15
CA ARG A 42 8.18 -9.71 -0.86
C ARG A 42 7.11 -8.88 -0.17
N VAL A 43 5.96 -8.74 -0.79
CA VAL A 43 4.84 -7.94 -0.30
C VAL A 43 3.67 -8.85 0.06
N CYS A 44 3.18 -8.74 1.29
CA CYS A 44 1.91 -9.33 1.67
C CYS A 44 0.76 -8.43 1.24
N ALA A 45 -0.20 -8.99 0.51
CA ALA A 45 -1.36 -8.26 -0.01
C ALA A 45 -2.60 -9.17 -0.09
N ASP A 46 -3.77 -8.57 -0.21
CA ASP A 46 -5.03 -9.27 -0.45
C ASP A 46 -5.28 -9.38 -1.96
N PRO A 47 -5.64 -10.59 -2.48
CA PRO A 47 -5.86 -10.77 -3.91
C PRO A 47 -7.17 -10.17 -4.44
N ASP A 48 -8.10 -9.73 -3.57
CA ASP A 48 -9.43 -9.20 -3.94
C ASP A 48 -9.89 -8.05 -3.03
N ASN A 49 -9.03 -7.03 -2.83
CA ASN A 49 -9.29 -5.88 -1.96
C ASN A 49 -9.10 -4.54 -2.71
N MET A 50 -9.82 -4.36 -3.82
CA MET A 50 -9.79 -3.05 -4.51
C MET A 50 -10.39 -1.92 -3.65
N PRO A 51 -9.85 -0.71 -3.67
CA PRO A 51 -8.79 -0.18 -4.55
C PRO A 51 -7.36 -0.42 -4.06
N PHE A 52 -7.17 -1.16 -2.96
CA PHE A 52 -5.88 -1.38 -2.32
C PHE A 52 -5.01 -2.32 -3.16
N SER A 53 -5.40 -3.58 -3.24
CA SER A 53 -4.66 -4.61 -3.97
C SER A 53 -5.57 -5.62 -4.66
N ASN A 54 -5.06 -6.24 -5.71
CA ASN A 54 -5.60 -7.46 -6.29
C ASN A 54 -4.49 -8.28 -6.95
N ASP A 55 -4.81 -9.52 -7.32
CA ASP A 55 -3.87 -10.45 -7.97
C ASP A 55 -3.47 -10.04 -9.39
N LYS A 56 -4.15 -9.03 -9.98
CA LYS A 56 -3.83 -8.46 -11.30
C LYS A 56 -2.90 -7.25 -11.23
N GLY A 57 -2.54 -6.81 -10.03
CA GLY A 57 -1.70 -5.63 -9.85
C GLY A 57 -2.39 -4.30 -10.14
N GLU A 58 -3.72 -4.24 -10.00
CA GLU A 58 -4.53 -3.07 -10.38
C GLU A 58 -4.79 -2.10 -9.21
N GLY A 59 -4.54 -2.49 -7.97
CA GLY A 59 -4.75 -1.64 -6.80
C GLY A 59 -3.65 -0.59 -6.62
N PHE A 60 -3.93 0.47 -5.85
CA PHE A 60 -2.93 1.52 -5.61
C PHE A 60 -1.76 1.02 -4.76
N GLU A 61 -1.97 0.07 -3.85
CA GLU A 61 -0.88 -0.56 -3.09
C GLU A 61 -0.01 -1.45 -3.97
N ASN A 62 -0.58 -2.09 -5.00
CA ASN A 62 0.22 -2.76 -6.02
C ASN A 62 1.13 -1.75 -6.75
N LYS A 63 0.61 -0.55 -7.12
CA LYS A 63 1.41 0.49 -7.79
C LYS A 63 2.49 1.07 -6.87
N LEU A 64 2.21 1.18 -5.57
CA LEU A 64 3.23 1.57 -4.58
C LEU A 64 4.29 0.49 -4.42
N ALA A 65 3.92 -0.78 -4.42
CA ALA A 65 4.87 -1.90 -4.39
C ALA A 65 5.77 -1.90 -5.62
N ASP A 66 5.21 -1.70 -6.82
CA ASP A 66 5.96 -1.53 -8.07
C ASP A 66 6.98 -0.38 -7.98
N LEU A 67 6.55 0.77 -7.43
CA LEU A 67 7.40 1.94 -7.24
C LEU A 67 8.59 1.63 -6.31
N ILE A 68 8.32 1.01 -5.16
CA ILE A 68 9.37 0.67 -4.18
C ILE A 68 10.32 -0.38 -4.73
N ALA A 69 9.80 -1.44 -5.36
CA ALA A 69 10.62 -2.48 -5.98
C ALA A 69 11.57 -1.90 -7.05
N ALA A 70 11.04 -1.01 -7.91
CA ALA A 70 11.85 -0.31 -8.91
C ALA A 70 12.95 0.56 -8.30
N LYS A 71 12.70 1.21 -7.16
CA LYS A 71 13.69 2.04 -6.45
C LYS A 71 14.76 1.20 -5.72
N LEU A 72 14.44 -0.03 -5.38
CA LEU A 72 15.34 -0.99 -4.76
C LEU A 72 16.12 -1.84 -5.79
N ASP A 73 15.83 -1.71 -7.07
CA ASP A 73 16.30 -2.63 -8.12
C ASP A 73 16.00 -4.10 -7.76
N ALA A 74 14.77 -4.33 -7.25
CA ALA A 74 14.32 -5.61 -6.74
C ALA A 74 13.20 -6.21 -7.61
N HIS A 75 13.13 -7.53 -7.66
CA HIS A 75 11.98 -8.24 -8.20
C HIS A 75 10.85 -8.26 -7.18
N LEU A 76 9.65 -7.83 -7.59
CA LEU A 76 8.46 -7.82 -6.76
C LEU A 76 7.82 -9.22 -6.73
N GLU A 77 7.59 -9.72 -5.53
CA GLU A 77 6.86 -10.96 -5.28
C GLU A 77 5.72 -10.71 -4.31
N TYR A 78 4.59 -11.38 -4.51
CA TYR A 78 3.44 -11.27 -3.62
C TYR A 78 3.20 -12.57 -2.86
N THR A 79 2.90 -12.41 -1.57
CA THR A 79 2.26 -13.47 -0.77
C THR A 79 0.83 -13.02 -0.50
N TRP A 80 -0.13 -13.79 -1.01
CA TRP A 80 -1.53 -13.42 -0.97
C TRP A 80 -2.24 -13.98 0.26
N PHE A 81 -2.93 -13.10 0.98
CA PHE A 81 -3.76 -13.41 2.12
C PHE A 81 -5.05 -12.61 2.06
N SER A 82 -6.18 -13.21 2.45
CA SER A 82 -7.43 -12.45 2.60
C SER A 82 -7.44 -11.70 3.92
N GLU A 83 -7.71 -10.40 3.89
CA GLU A 83 -7.90 -9.57 5.09
C GLU A 83 -9.00 -10.11 6.00
N ALA A 84 -10.05 -10.72 5.43
CA ALA A 84 -11.15 -11.30 6.19
C ALA A 84 -10.72 -12.43 7.14
N THR A 85 -9.54 -13.03 6.94
CA THR A 85 -9.04 -14.16 7.73
C THR A 85 -8.02 -13.79 8.80
N GLY A 86 -7.83 -12.51 9.10
CA GLY A 86 -6.89 -12.07 10.14
C GLY A 86 -5.44 -11.98 9.66
N TYR A 87 -5.27 -11.38 8.53
CA TYR A 87 -4.09 -11.12 7.74
C TYR A 87 -2.80 -10.82 8.53
N VAL A 88 -2.80 -9.85 9.44
CA VAL A 88 -1.56 -9.28 10.00
C VAL A 88 -0.82 -10.16 11.02
N PRO A 89 -1.46 -10.79 11.99
CA PRO A 89 -0.73 -11.63 12.95
C PRO A 89 -0.02 -12.82 12.31
N ASN A 90 -0.53 -13.32 11.18
CA ASN A 90 -0.03 -14.52 10.54
C ASN A 90 1.02 -14.25 9.45
N THR A 91 1.17 -13.00 9.01
CA THR A 91 1.98 -12.67 7.83
C THR A 91 3.36 -12.14 8.17
N VAL A 92 3.47 -11.29 9.18
CA VAL A 92 4.77 -10.67 9.55
C VAL A 92 5.52 -11.49 10.58
N GLY A 93 4.82 -12.31 11.38
CA GLY A 93 5.42 -13.14 12.43
C GLY A 93 6.12 -14.41 11.93
N GLU A 94 5.75 -14.93 10.76
CA GLU A 94 6.27 -16.17 10.18
C GLU A 94 7.24 -15.96 8.99
N ASP A 95 7.66 -14.72 8.76
CA ASP A 95 8.68 -14.35 7.76
C ASP A 95 8.32 -14.52 6.25
N PRO A 96 7.04 -14.49 5.82
CA PRO A 96 6.74 -14.60 4.39
C PRO A 96 6.94 -13.30 3.62
N CYS A 97 6.98 -12.12 4.29
CA CYS A 97 6.97 -10.83 3.63
C CYS A 97 7.97 -9.85 4.25
N ASP A 98 8.49 -8.97 3.41
CA ASP A 98 9.37 -7.87 3.81
C ASP A 98 8.57 -6.62 4.18
N VAL A 99 7.38 -6.47 3.55
CA VAL A 99 6.49 -5.32 3.72
C VAL A 99 5.02 -5.75 3.66
N VAL A 100 4.21 -5.13 4.51
CA VAL A 100 2.74 -5.11 4.42
C VAL A 100 2.31 -3.68 4.19
N MET A 101 1.43 -3.42 3.23
CA MET A 101 1.00 -2.06 2.91
C MET A 101 -0.31 -1.68 3.60
N GLY A 102 -0.59 -0.38 3.65
CA GLY A 102 -1.91 0.12 4.03
C GLY A 102 -2.25 0.00 5.52
N TYR A 103 -1.27 0.01 6.41
CA TYR A 103 -1.48 -0.22 7.83
C TYR A 103 -1.73 1.08 8.60
N ALA A 104 -2.77 1.10 9.43
CA ALA A 104 -3.01 2.24 10.30
C ALA A 104 -1.93 2.35 11.39
N GLN A 105 -1.30 3.51 11.50
CA GLN A 105 -0.25 3.78 12.47
C GLN A 105 -0.68 3.47 13.90
N GLY A 106 0.22 2.83 14.67
CA GLY A 106 0.01 2.58 16.09
C GLY A 106 -0.84 1.34 16.40
N SER A 107 -1.01 0.44 15.45
CA SER A 107 -1.74 -0.83 15.67
C SER A 107 -1.07 -1.77 16.68
N GLY A 108 0.26 -1.65 16.84
CA GLY A 108 1.05 -2.45 17.79
C GLY A 108 1.26 -3.92 17.41
N LEU A 109 0.81 -4.33 16.23
CA LEU A 109 0.94 -5.72 15.75
C LEU A 109 2.19 -5.94 14.91
N ILE A 110 2.70 -4.89 14.29
CA ILE A 110 3.90 -4.85 13.45
C ILE A 110 4.69 -3.59 13.76
N GLU A 111 5.90 -3.46 13.24
CA GLU A 111 6.65 -2.23 13.33
C GLU A 111 6.26 -1.30 12.18
N ASP A 112 5.74 -0.11 12.52
CA ASP A 112 5.28 0.87 11.55
C ASP A 112 6.44 1.67 10.95
N THR A 113 6.41 1.92 9.64
CA THR A 113 7.19 2.99 9.01
C THR A 113 6.64 4.37 9.40
N ASN A 114 7.24 5.44 8.90
CA ASN A 114 6.58 6.74 8.91
C ASN A 114 5.33 6.69 8.01
N PRO A 115 4.27 7.44 8.36
CA PRO A 115 3.11 7.55 7.48
C PRO A 115 3.50 8.08 6.11
N TYR A 116 2.99 7.47 5.05
CA TYR A 116 3.21 7.93 3.68
C TYR A 116 1.98 8.64 3.09
N TYR A 117 0.84 8.58 3.77
CA TYR A 117 -0.29 9.49 3.59
C TYR A 117 -1.19 9.48 4.83
N TYR A 118 -2.02 10.50 4.94
CA TYR A 118 -3.10 10.56 5.91
C TYR A 118 -4.43 10.55 5.17
N THR A 119 -5.44 9.95 5.79
CA THR A 119 -6.79 9.91 5.23
C THR A 119 -7.81 9.81 6.36
N SER A 120 -9.10 9.90 6.01
CA SER A 120 -10.18 9.80 6.99
C SER A 120 -11.33 8.94 6.48
N TYR A 121 -12.26 8.63 7.36
CA TYR A 121 -13.59 8.24 6.94
C TYR A 121 -14.29 9.40 6.24
N VAL A 122 -15.23 9.09 5.35
CA VAL A 122 -15.96 10.06 4.55
C VAL A 122 -17.47 9.86 4.70
N LEU A 123 -18.21 10.96 4.70
CA LEU A 123 -19.65 11.00 4.47
C LEU A 123 -19.85 11.19 2.95
N ILE A 124 -20.69 10.34 2.35
CA ILE A 124 -20.97 10.37 0.91
C ILE A 124 -22.48 10.56 0.72
N TYR A 125 -22.85 11.50 -0.14
CA TYR A 125 -24.24 11.75 -0.51
C TYR A 125 -24.34 12.29 -1.94
N ARG A 126 -25.55 12.36 -2.50
CA ARG A 126 -25.74 12.90 -3.88
C ARG A 126 -25.36 14.37 -3.93
N GLN A 127 -24.55 14.74 -4.89
CA GLN A 127 -24.20 16.13 -5.14
C GLN A 127 -25.47 16.94 -5.45
N GLY A 128 -25.59 18.12 -4.83
CA GLY A 128 -26.78 18.99 -4.95
C GLY A 128 -27.94 18.63 -4.02
N ASP A 129 -27.78 17.66 -3.11
CA ASP A 129 -28.76 17.45 -2.05
C ASP A 129 -28.68 18.60 -1.02
N SER A 130 -29.58 19.57 -1.16
CA SER A 130 -29.63 20.76 -0.31
C SER A 130 -29.87 20.45 1.16
N ALA A 131 -30.43 19.28 1.50
CA ALA A 131 -30.64 18.87 2.88
C ALA A 131 -29.36 18.44 3.58
N LEU A 132 -28.33 18.03 2.81
CA LEU A 132 -27.04 17.58 3.33
C LEU A 132 -25.88 18.50 2.95
N GLU A 133 -26.13 19.52 2.13
CA GLU A 133 -25.08 20.47 1.74
C GLU A 133 -24.46 21.16 2.95
N GLY A 134 -23.12 21.11 3.04
CA GLY A 134 -22.36 21.66 4.16
C GLY A 134 -22.43 20.86 5.47
N VAL A 135 -22.96 19.62 5.46
CA VAL A 135 -22.79 18.69 6.57
C VAL A 135 -21.36 18.18 6.55
N ASP A 136 -20.62 18.34 7.65
CA ASP A 136 -19.21 17.97 7.78
C ASP A 136 -18.86 17.29 9.12
N SER A 137 -19.89 16.95 9.91
CA SER A 137 -19.77 16.19 11.15
C SER A 137 -20.97 15.29 11.35
N LEU A 138 -20.77 14.15 11.98
CA LEU A 138 -21.82 13.19 12.36
C LEU A 138 -22.67 13.65 13.56
N SER A 139 -22.34 14.79 14.18
CA SER A 139 -23.16 15.44 15.18
C SER A 139 -24.20 16.41 14.57
N ASP A 140 -24.17 16.62 13.24
CA ASP A 140 -25.08 17.56 12.60
C ASP A 140 -26.55 17.08 12.69
N PRO A 141 -27.45 17.92 13.21
CA PRO A 141 -28.84 17.54 13.40
C PRO A 141 -29.59 17.23 12.09
N ARG A 142 -29.10 17.70 10.95
CA ARG A 142 -29.66 17.39 9.62
C ARG A 142 -29.57 15.91 9.26
N LEU A 143 -28.68 15.17 9.91
CA LEU A 143 -28.57 13.71 9.76
C LEU A 143 -29.69 12.96 10.48
N LYS A 144 -30.43 13.62 11.38
CA LYS A 144 -31.56 13.01 12.05
C LYS A 144 -32.63 12.60 11.04
N ASN A 145 -33.08 11.37 11.12
CA ASN A 145 -34.06 10.77 10.22
C ASN A 145 -33.53 10.49 8.78
N LYS A 146 -32.23 10.64 8.53
CA LYS A 146 -31.62 10.21 7.27
C LYS A 146 -31.33 8.72 7.30
N ARG A 147 -31.53 8.07 6.15
CA ARG A 147 -31.14 6.67 5.94
C ARG A 147 -29.65 6.66 5.60
N ILE A 148 -28.83 6.16 6.52
CA ILE A 148 -27.38 6.22 6.40
C ILE A 148 -26.82 4.81 6.33
N GLY A 149 -26.16 4.48 5.21
CA GLY A 149 -25.42 3.25 5.07
C GLY A 149 -24.08 3.30 5.82
N LEU A 150 -23.68 2.20 6.46
CA LEU A 150 -22.39 2.10 7.14
C LEU A 150 -21.93 0.65 7.28
N PHE A 151 -20.65 0.46 7.50
CA PHE A 151 -20.14 -0.82 7.97
C PHE A 151 -20.19 -0.87 9.50
N ALA A 152 -20.72 -1.97 10.04
CA ALA A 152 -20.75 -2.21 11.48
C ALA A 152 -19.33 -2.23 12.07
N ARG A 153 -19.22 -1.86 13.35
CA ARG A 153 -17.95 -1.87 14.11
C ARG A 153 -16.88 -0.91 13.59
N THR A 154 -17.27 0.08 12.81
CA THR A 154 -16.37 1.16 12.37
C THR A 154 -16.47 2.39 13.28
N PRO A 155 -15.46 3.27 13.31
CA PRO A 155 -15.50 4.53 14.02
C PRO A 155 -16.75 5.37 13.74
N PRO A 156 -17.16 5.60 12.48
CA PRO A 156 -18.38 6.35 12.18
C PRO A 156 -19.65 5.71 12.73
N ALA A 157 -19.74 4.37 12.75
CA ALA A 157 -20.89 3.67 13.34
C ALA A 157 -21.02 3.96 14.84
N SER A 158 -19.90 3.97 15.56
CA SER A 158 -19.86 4.30 16.99
C SER A 158 -20.25 5.75 17.24
N ILE A 159 -19.73 6.69 16.44
CA ILE A 159 -20.03 8.12 16.55
C ILE A 159 -21.51 8.39 16.26
N LEU A 160 -22.09 7.79 15.22
CA LEU A 160 -23.53 7.88 14.94
C LEU A 160 -24.38 7.38 16.10
N ALA A 161 -24.03 6.25 16.69
CA ALA A 161 -24.74 5.71 17.84
C ALA A 161 -24.65 6.64 19.06
N MET A 162 -23.48 7.23 19.33
CA MET A 162 -23.28 8.22 20.42
C MET A 162 -24.12 9.48 20.23
N ASN A 163 -24.34 9.91 18.98
CA ASN A 163 -25.19 11.05 18.65
C ASN A 163 -26.70 10.70 18.57
N GLY A 164 -27.06 9.45 18.86
CA GLY A 164 -28.47 9.01 18.82
C GLY A 164 -29.04 8.88 17.41
N LEU A 165 -28.17 8.80 16.40
CA LEU A 165 -28.53 8.75 14.98
C LEU A 165 -28.54 7.32 14.42
N GLY A 166 -28.28 6.30 15.24
CA GLY A 166 -28.17 4.91 14.79
C GLY A 166 -29.51 4.26 14.39
N ALA A 167 -30.65 4.83 14.75
CA ALA A 167 -31.97 4.21 14.53
C ALA A 167 -32.31 4.00 13.04
N ASN A 168 -31.80 4.86 12.16
CA ASN A 168 -32.01 4.80 10.72
C ASN A 168 -30.75 4.36 9.94
N ALA A 169 -29.77 3.83 10.64
CA ALA A 169 -28.56 3.31 10.01
C ALA A 169 -28.84 1.95 9.39
N LYS A 170 -28.44 1.76 8.14
CA LYS A 170 -28.45 0.47 7.45
C LYS A 170 -27.05 -0.12 7.48
N PRO A 171 -26.84 -1.21 8.24
CA PRO A 171 -25.55 -1.88 8.23
C PRO A 171 -25.33 -2.65 6.93
N PHE A 172 -24.11 -2.55 6.40
CA PHE A 172 -23.59 -3.41 5.35
C PHE A 172 -22.58 -4.36 5.99
N GLU A 173 -22.67 -5.63 5.62
CA GLU A 173 -21.83 -6.68 6.20
C GLU A 173 -20.67 -6.99 5.24
N ILE A 174 -19.49 -7.17 5.83
CA ILE A 174 -18.34 -7.77 5.16
C ILE A 174 -18.25 -9.19 5.69
N ASN A 175 -18.35 -10.17 4.83
CA ASN A 175 -18.26 -11.57 5.18
C ASN A 175 -17.24 -12.29 4.30
N ALA A 176 -16.98 -13.56 4.56
CA ALA A 176 -15.95 -14.33 3.85
C ALA A 176 -16.19 -14.45 2.34
N ASP A 177 -17.43 -14.30 1.89
CA ASP A 177 -17.84 -14.44 0.48
C ASP A 177 -18.03 -13.09 -0.22
N GLU A 178 -17.91 -11.98 0.52
CA GLU A 178 -18.18 -10.64 -0.01
C GLU A 178 -17.10 -9.65 0.41
N SER A 179 -16.33 -9.16 -0.57
CA SER A 179 -15.28 -8.17 -0.32
C SER A 179 -15.87 -6.83 0.15
N ALA A 180 -15.09 -6.07 0.92
CA ALA A 180 -15.45 -4.72 1.35
C ALA A 180 -15.80 -3.81 0.17
N THR A 181 -15.11 -3.97 -0.95
CA THR A 181 -15.36 -3.22 -2.19
C THR A 181 -16.76 -3.49 -2.73
N LYS A 182 -17.18 -4.74 -2.77
CA LYS A 182 -18.49 -5.13 -3.31
C LYS A 182 -19.63 -4.59 -2.43
N ALA A 183 -19.49 -4.71 -1.11
CA ALA A 183 -20.45 -4.17 -0.16
C ALA A 183 -20.50 -2.62 -0.22
N ALA A 184 -19.33 -1.95 -0.39
CA ALA A 184 -19.27 -0.50 -0.57
C ALA A 184 -19.92 -0.06 -1.88
N MET A 185 -19.72 -0.79 -2.97
CA MET A 185 -20.38 -0.50 -4.25
C MET A 185 -21.90 -0.61 -4.16
N ALA A 186 -22.42 -1.62 -3.48
CA ALA A 186 -23.86 -1.74 -3.23
C ALA A 186 -24.40 -0.54 -2.44
N MET A 187 -23.68 -0.10 -1.39
CA MET A 187 -24.03 1.12 -0.65
C MET A 187 -24.04 2.36 -1.55
N ILE A 188 -23.04 2.52 -2.40
CA ILE A 188 -22.92 3.65 -3.34
C ILE A 188 -24.07 3.65 -4.35
N GLU A 189 -24.49 2.50 -4.86
CA GLU A 189 -25.64 2.37 -5.75
C GLU A 189 -26.95 2.76 -5.05
N GLU A 190 -27.14 2.36 -3.81
CA GLU A 190 -28.31 2.77 -3.00
C GLU A 190 -28.33 4.28 -2.70
N ILE A 191 -27.16 4.92 -2.55
CA ILE A 191 -27.07 6.38 -2.42
C ILE A 191 -27.44 7.03 -3.76
N ALA A 192 -26.90 6.54 -4.87
CA ALA A 192 -27.17 7.08 -6.20
C ALA A 192 -28.66 6.95 -6.59
N SER A 193 -29.30 5.83 -6.28
CA SER A 193 -30.73 5.59 -6.55
C SER A 193 -31.66 6.37 -5.61
N GLY A 194 -31.16 6.82 -4.46
CA GLY A 194 -31.95 7.50 -3.43
C GLY A 194 -32.60 6.56 -2.43
N GLU A 195 -32.26 5.28 -2.41
CA GLU A 195 -32.65 4.35 -1.36
C GLU A 195 -31.99 4.70 -0.03
N LEU A 196 -30.74 5.17 -0.08
CA LEU A 196 -30.05 5.82 1.01
C LEU A 196 -29.90 7.32 0.77
N ASP A 197 -29.94 8.09 1.83
CA ASP A 197 -29.68 9.53 1.79
C ASP A 197 -28.18 9.81 1.81
N ALA A 198 -27.41 9.01 2.58
CA ALA A 198 -25.97 9.10 2.69
C ALA A 198 -25.34 7.75 3.05
N GLY A 199 -24.00 7.69 2.99
CA GLY A 199 -23.22 6.53 3.45
C GLY A 199 -21.92 6.95 4.10
N LEU A 200 -21.39 6.08 4.96
CA LEU A 200 -20.17 6.28 5.71
C LEU A 200 -19.17 5.17 5.32
N LEU A 201 -18.10 5.57 4.67
CA LEU A 201 -17.07 4.64 4.19
C LEU A 201 -15.68 5.08 4.62
N TRP A 202 -14.75 4.14 4.62
CA TRP A 202 -13.34 4.43 4.66
C TRP A 202 -12.94 5.24 3.42
N GLY A 203 -12.19 6.33 3.60
CA GLY A 203 -11.92 7.32 2.56
C GLY A 203 -11.41 6.75 1.24
N PRO A 204 -10.34 5.96 1.21
CA PRO A 204 -9.86 5.33 -0.03
C PRO A 204 -10.92 4.49 -0.75
N LEU A 205 -11.65 3.69 0.00
CA LEU A 205 -12.73 2.84 -0.54
C LEU A 205 -13.89 3.69 -1.07
N GLY A 206 -14.31 4.70 -0.28
CA GLY A 206 -15.38 5.63 -0.66
C GLY A 206 -15.04 6.45 -1.89
N GLY A 207 -13.80 6.98 -1.95
CA GLY A 207 -13.31 7.74 -3.10
C GLY A 207 -13.31 6.94 -4.39
N TYR A 208 -12.84 5.71 -4.33
CA TYR A 208 -12.81 4.78 -5.46
C TYR A 208 -14.23 4.40 -5.93
N CYS A 209 -15.09 3.98 -5.01
CA CYS A 209 -16.44 3.52 -5.38
C CYS A 209 -17.34 4.66 -5.87
N ALA A 210 -17.20 5.87 -5.32
CA ALA A 210 -18.02 7.02 -5.71
C ALA A 210 -17.82 7.53 -7.13
N GLN A 211 -16.77 7.07 -7.83
CA GLN A 211 -16.55 7.40 -9.25
C GLN A 211 -17.40 6.59 -10.21
N ARG A 212 -18.04 5.50 -9.76
CA ARG A 212 -18.72 4.52 -10.60
C ARG A 212 -20.12 4.92 -11.07
N PRO A 213 -21.00 5.48 -10.20
CA PRO A 213 -22.35 5.81 -10.64
C PRO A 213 -22.38 7.00 -11.59
N ALA A 214 -23.41 7.03 -12.45
CA ALA A 214 -23.65 8.16 -13.35
C ALA A 214 -24.11 9.42 -12.60
N VAL A 215 -24.63 9.27 -11.39
CA VAL A 215 -25.05 10.37 -10.52
C VAL A 215 -23.85 10.90 -9.76
N PRO A 216 -23.52 12.20 -9.87
CA PRO A 216 -22.43 12.78 -9.10
C PRO A 216 -22.65 12.67 -7.59
N LEU A 217 -21.63 12.22 -6.90
CA LEU A 217 -21.62 12.10 -5.45
C LEU A 217 -20.65 13.11 -4.82
N LYS A 218 -21.03 13.63 -3.66
CA LYS A 218 -20.20 14.49 -2.81
C LYS A 218 -19.55 13.63 -1.76
N LEU A 219 -18.22 13.74 -1.64
CA LEU A 219 -17.44 13.17 -0.55
C LEU A 219 -17.07 14.26 0.43
N VAL A 220 -17.34 14.04 1.71
CA VAL A 220 -17.01 14.96 2.80
C VAL A 220 -16.14 14.20 3.80
N PRO A 221 -14.84 14.48 3.91
CA PRO A 221 -13.99 13.92 4.93
C PRO A 221 -14.47 14.30 6.34
N LEU A 222 -14.53 13.32 7.24
CA LEU A 222 -14.95 13.49 8.61
C LEU A 222 -13.79 13.98 9.48
N LEU A 223 -13.53 15.29 9.45
CA LEU A 223 -12.37 15.92 10.09
C LEU A 223 -12.75 16.65 11.39
N LYS A 224 -14.05 16.79 11.68
CA LYS A 224 -14.57 17.61 12.79
C LYS A 224 -15.20 16.79 13.90
N GLU A 225 -14.93 15.51 13.97
CA GLU A 225 -15.48 14.66 15.02
C GLU A 225 -14.71 14.91 16.34
N ASN A 226 -15.41 15.49 17.32
CA ASN A 226 -14.81 15.87 18.60
C ASN A 226 -15.05 14.84 19.72
N ALA A 227 -15.81 13.79 19.44
CA ALA A 227 -16.16 12.75 20.40
C ALA A 227 -16.17 11.38 19.71
N GLY A 228 -15.80 10.35 20.48
CA GLY A 228 -15.73 8.99 19.96
C GLY A 228 -14.35 8.60 19.44
N PRO A 229 -14.25 7.49 18.71
CA PRO A 229 -13.00 7.03 18.13
C PRO A 229 -12.55 7.93 16.98
N SER A 230 -11.22 7.95 16.71
CA SER A 230 -10.66 8.73 15.60
C SER A 230 -11.29 8.33 14.27
N THR A 231 -11.51 9.33 13.43
CA THR A 231 -11.89 9.16 12.01
C THR A 231 -10.74 9.42 11.05
N ILE A 232 -9.60 9.93 11.55
CA ILE A 232 -8.41 10.29 10.79
C ILE A 232 -7.28 9.34 11.15
N TYR A 233 -6.54 8.87 10.17
CA TYR A 233 -5.44 7.93 10.35
C TYR A 233 -4.26 8.27 9.44
N GLY A 234 -3.05 8.16 10.01
CA GLY A 234 -1.82 8.04 9.25
C GLY A 234 -1.66 6.60 8.77
N ILE A 235 -1.34 6.43 7.51
CA ILE A 235 -1.19 5.12 6.89
C ILE A 235 0.29 4.84 6.66
N THR A 236 0.73 3.70 7.17
CA THR A 236 2.11 3.25 7.20
C THR A 236 2.27 1.96 6.41
N MET A 237 3.52 1.60 6.15
CA MET A 237 3.86 0.24 5.79
C MET A 237 4.32 -0.50 7.05
N GLY A 238 3.87 -1.73 7.20
CA GLY A 238 4.35 -2.61 8.26
C GLY A 238 5.60 -3.35 7.83
N VAL A 239 6.59 -3.41 8.71
CA VAL A 239 7.82 -4.18 8.54
C VAL A 239 8.02 -5.12 9.72
N ARG A 240 8.92 -6.10 9.57
CA ARG A 240 9.23 -7.03 10.65
C ARG A 240 9.84 -6.30 11.84
N PRO A 241 9.47 -6.68 13.06
CA PRO A 241 10.13 -6.18 14.26
C PRO A 241 11.63 -6.49 14.27
N ASN A 242 12.40 -5.60 14.87
CA ASN A 242 13.87 -5.73 15.00
C ASN A 242 14.67 -5.64 13.69
N GLU A 243 14.10 -5.03 12.65
CA GLU A 243 14.80 -4.71 11.40
C GLU A 243 14.92 -3.19 11.16
N PRO A 244 15.63 -2.45 12.03
CA PRO A 244 15.68 -0.99 11.96
C PRO A 244 16.31 -0.46 10.68
N GLU A 245 17.29 -1.17 10.11
CA GLU A 245 17.91 -0.80 8.83
C GLU A 245 16.92 -0.89 7.67
N TRP A 246 16.12 -1.94 7.63
CA TRP A 246 15.09 -2.11 6.62
C TRP A 246 14.02 -1.02 6.73
N LYS A 247 13.53 -0.77 7.94
CA LYS A 247 12.61 0.34 8.22
C LYS A 247 13.18 1.69 7.77
N HIS A 248 14.47 1.93 8.02
CA HIS A 248 15.13 3.16 7.60
C HIS A 248 15.16 3.31 6.07
N ILE A 249 15.47 2.21 5.36
CA ILE A 249 15.46 2.19 3.88
C ILE A 249 14.06 2.52 3.35
N ILE A 250 13.02 1.87 3.85
CA ILE A 250 11.64 2.15 3.41
C ILE A 250 11.24 3.59 3.72
N ASN A 251 11.51 4.10 4.93
CA ASN A 251 11.21 5.48 5.30
C ASN A 251 11.89 6.51 4.37
N LYS A 252 13.15 6.25 3.99
CA LYS A 252 13.87 7.09 3.04
C LYS A 252 13.21 7.06 1.67
N LEU A 253 12.85 5.89 1.16
CA LEU A 253 12.17 5.76 -0.14
C LEU A 253 10.82 6.46 -0.15
N LEU A 254 10.04 6.35 0.94
CA LEU A 254 8.77 7.06 1.07
C LEU A 254 8.97 8.58 1.01
N ALA A 255 9.93 9.11 1.76
CA ALA A 255 10.23 10.54 1.80
C ALA A 255 10.76 11.08 0.46
N GLU A 256 11.55 10.32 -0.28
CA GLU A 256 12.10 10.71 -1.57
C GLU A 256 11.10 10.63 -2.73
N ASN A 257 9.96 9.94 -2.56
CA ASN A 257 8.99 9.68 -3.62
C ASN A 257 7.57 10.20 -3.32
N VAL A 258 7.41 11.16 -2.41
CA VAL A 258 6.10 11.74 -2.01
C VAL A 258 5.24 12.11 -3.23
N GLY A 259 5.78 12.84 -4.20
CA GLY A 259 5.01 13.25 -5.38
C GLY A 259 4.53 12.09 -6.26
N ALA A 260 5.29 11.00 -6.35
CA ALA A 260 4.86 9.81 -7.08
C ALA A 260 3.78 9.04 -6.31
N ILE A 261 3.90 8.97 -4.98
CA ILE A 261 2.92 8.37 -4.09
C ILE A 261 1.59 9.14 -4.18
N ASP A 262 1.64 10.46 -4.08
CA ASP A 262 0.46 11.33 -4.21
C ASP A 262 -0.24 11.14 -5.56
N ALA A 263 0.52 11.08 -6.65
CA ALA A 263 -0.05 10.85 -7.98
C ALA A 263 -0.76 9.49 -8.09
N ILE A 264 -0.20 8.45 -7.49
CA ILE A 264 -0.84 7.12 -7.42
C ILE A 264 -2.15 7.23 -6.63
N LEU A 265 -2.14 7.79 -5.43
CA LEU A 265 -3.32 7.91 -4.57
C LEU A 265 -4.44 8.75 -5.23
N GLN A 266 -4.08 9.85 -5.88
CA GLN A 266 -5.01 10.69 -6.63
C GLN A 266 -5.67 9.94 -7.80
N GLY A 267 -4.95 9.06 -8.48
CA GLY A 267 -5.49 8.21 -9.54
C GLY A 267 -6.64 7.31 -9.08
N TYR A 268 -6.72 7.02 -7.78
CA TYR A 268 -7.80 6.24 -7.17
C TYR A 268 -8.80 7.10 -6.37
N ASN A 269 -8.70 8.43 -6.49
CA ASN A 269 -9.55 9.39 -5.78
C ASN A 269 -9.51 9.23 -4.25
N VAL A 270 -8.34 8.87 -3.72
CA VAL A 270 -8.13 8.78 -2.28
C VAL A 270 -8.17 10.19 -1.68
N PRO A 271 -9.00 10.46 -0.65
CA PRO A 271 -8.99 11.75 0.05
C PRO A 271 -7.74 11.85 0.93
N VAL A 272 -6.68 12.42 0.39
CA VAL A 272 -5.39 12.58 1.08
C VAL A 272 -5.42 13.83 1.94
N LEU A 273 -4.93 13.71 3.18
CA LEU A 273 -4.79 14.80 4.13
C LEU A 273 -3.30 15.11 4.35
N ASP A 274 -2.99 16.34 4.74
CA ASP A 274 -1.70 16.68 5.29
C ASP A 274 -1.55 16.21 6.75
N GLU A 275 -0.36 16.36 7.31
CA GLU A 275 -0.07 16.00 8.71
C GLU A 275 -0.93 16.78 9.73
N SER A 276 -1.48 17.93 9.33
CA SER A 276 -2.35 18.76 10.15
C SER A 276 -3.84 18.38 10.01
N GLY A 277 -4.13 17.38 9.17
CA GLY A 277 -5.49 16.89 8.92
C GLY A 277 -6.29 17.74 7.93
N HIS A 278 -5.65 18.61 7.13
CA HIS A 278 -6.33 19.35 6.07
C HIS A 278 -6.30 18.54 4.77
N LEU A 279 -7.42 18.59 4.04
CA LEU A 279 -7.51 17.93 2.74
C LEU A 279 -6.51 18.56 1.77
N ILE A 280 -5.60 17.77 1.25
CA ILE A 280 -4.77 18.13 0.11
C ILE A 280 -5.70 18.09 -1.09
N ALA A 281 -5.98 19.27 -1.67
CA ALA A 281 -6.85 19.36 -2.84
C ALA A 281 -6.30 18.42 -3.91
N ALA A 282 -7.09 17.43 -4.31
CA ALA A 282 -6.82 16.71 -5.55
C ALA A 282 -6.68 17.77 -6.63
N ALA A 283 -5.58 17.75 -7.38
CA ALA A 283 -5.46 18.60 -8.54
C ALA A 283 -6.72 18.39 -9.36
N ALA A 284 -7.56 19.40 -9.45
CA ALA A 284 -8.82 19.32 -10.15
C ALA A 284 -8.51 18.80 -11.55
N ALA A 285 -8.91 17.56 -11.82
CA ALA A 285 -8.94 17.10 -13.18
C ALA A 285 -10.02 17.93 -13.87
N GLU A 286 -9.58 19.03 -14.47
CA GLU A 286 -10.35 19.75 -15.46
C GLU A 286 -10.64 18.73 -16.59
N ARG A 287 -11.86 18.26 -16.64
CA ARG A 287 -12.42 17.55 -17.80
C ARG A 287 -13.55 18.35 -18.40
#